data_1b0d1e43dbe27acb8f07d98ca4c44a1f
#
_entry.id   1b0d1e43dbe27acb8f07d98ca4c44a1f
#
_cell.length_a   1.000
_cell.length_b   1.000
_cell.length_c   1.000
_cell.angle_alpha   90.00
_cell.angle_beta   90.00
_cell.angle_gamma   90.00
#
_symmetry.space_group_name_H-M   'P 1'
#
loop_
_entity.id
_entity.type
_entity.pdbx_description
1 polymer ?
#
loop_
_entity_poly.entity_id
_entity_poly.type
_entity_poly.pdbx_seq_one_letter_code
_entity_poly.pdbx_strand_id
1 'polypeptide(L)'
;MKKRKQKLTLTPRDRIKCFLEAYYPDDVDKILLADGLDNAFKGVVSHNGKNVAVYGKRTCLFELAKTNNWSIDDAEEYFSFNVEGVYVGDRTPLFMEEL
;
A
#
# COMPACT_ATOMS: atom_id res chain seq x y z
N MET A 1 -17.79 -17.80 -30.05
CA MET A 1 -17.36 -17.61 -29.68
C MET A 1 -17.12 -17.67 -28.80
N LYS A 2 -16.90 -17.91 -28.52
CA LYS A 2 -16.65 -17.83 -27.65
C LYS A 2 -15.88 -17.01 -27.21
N LYS A 3 -16.15 -16.45 -26.99
CA LYS A 3 -15.46 -15.63 -26.45
C LYS A 3 -14.61 -16.24 -25.54
N ARG A 4 -13.56 -16.04 -25.62
CA ARG A 4 -12.74 -16.58 -24.81
C ARG A 4 -12.90 -16.01 -23.59
N LYS A 5 -12.82 -16.62 -22.62
CA LYS A 5 -12.97 -16.09 -21.46
C LYS A 5 -11.82 -15.34 -21.13
N GLN A 6 -12.05 -14.21 -20.81
CA GLN A 6 -11.06 -13.34 -20.37
C GLN A 6 -10.66 -13.75 -19.02
N LYS A 7 -9.40 -13.97 -18.84
CA LYS A 7 -8.95 -14.28 -17.55
C LYS A 7 -8.87 -13.01 -16.77
N LEU A 8 -9.55 -12.95 -15.68
CA LEU A 8 -9.47 -11.78 -14.82
C LEU A 8 -8.20 -11.83 -14.02
N THR A 9 -7.33 -10.87 -14.26
CA THR A 9 -6.09 -10.75 -13.51
C THR A 9 -6.18 -9.47 -12.68
N LEU A 10 -6.36 -9.63 -11.40
CA LEU A 10 -6.45 -8.47 -10.52
C LEU A 10 -5.06 -7.93 -10.25
N THR A 11 -4.92 -6.62 -10.41
CA THR A 11 -3.69 -5.96 -10.01
C THR A 11 -3.65 -5.90 -8.49
N PRO A 12 -2.49 -5.64 -7.89
CA PRO A 12 -2.45 -5.44 -6.44
C PRO A 12 -3.42 -4.35 -5.98
N ARG A 13 -3.53 -3.26 -6.74
CA ARG A 13 -4.46 -2.18 -6.38
C ARG A 13 -5.91 -2.67 -6.41
N ASP A 14 -6.28 -3.49 -7.39
CA ASP A 14 -7.62 -4.05 -7.46
C ASP A 14 -7.92 -4.92 -6.24
N ARG A 15 -6.93 -5.70 -5.82
CA ARG A 15 -7.10 -6.57 -4.65
C ARG A 15 -7.28 -5.77 -3.39
N ILE A 16 -6.54 -4.67 -3.24
CA ILE A 16 -6.70 -3.78 -2.09
C ILE A 16 -8.10 -3.20 -2.08
N LYS A 17 -8.56 -2.72 -3.23
CA LYS A 17 -9.90 -2.12 -3.31
C LYS A 17 -11.00 -3.12 -2.99
N CYS A 18 -10.87 -4.36 -3.49
CA CYS A 18 -11.84 -5.40 -3.16
C CYS A 18 -11.87 -5.67 -1.66
N PHE A 19 -10.71 -5.72 -1.02
CA PHE A 19 -10.60 -5.93 0.40
C PHE A 19 -11.29 -4.79 1.16
N LEU A 20 -11.01 -3.55 0.78
CA LEU A 20 -11.60 -2.40 1.45
C LEU A 20 -13.11 -2.36 1.27
N GLU A 21 -13.60 -2.67 0.09
CA GLU A 21 -15.04 -2.68 -0.17
C GLU A 21 -15.74 -3.76 0.63
N ALA A 22 -15.06 -4.89 0.84
CA ALA A 22 -15.65 -6.00 1.57
C ALA A 22 -15.70 -5.76 3.07
N TYR A 23 -14.65 -5.17 3.62
CA TYR A 23 -14.51 -5.06 5.08
C TYR A 23 -14.65 -3.64 5.62
N TYR A 24 -14.48 -2.63 4.79
CA TYR A 24 -14.54 -1.23 5.22
C TYR A 24 -15.32 -0.40 4.22
N PRO A 25 -16.56 -0.82 3.87
CA PRO A 25 -17.29 -0.14 2.80
C PRO A 25 -17.57 1.33 3.08
N ASP A 26 -17.71 1.70 4.35
CA ASP A 26 -17.99 3.09 4.67
C ASP A 26 -16.77 3.98 4.59
N ASP A 27 -15.58 3.40 4.60
CA ASP A 27 -14.34 4.16 4.59
C ASP A 27 -13.53 3.98 3.31
N VAL A 28 -14.03 3.21 2.36
CA VAL A 28 -13.25 2.83 1.18
C VAL A 28 -12.72 4.06 0.44
N ASP A 29 -13.48 5.14 0.39
CA ASP A 29 -13.05 6.35 -0.30
C ASP A 29 -12.22 7.27 0.59
N LYS A 30 -12.10 6.94 1.87
CA LYS A 30 -11.39 7.79 2.82
C LYS A 30 -10.02 7.26 3.19
N ILE A 31 -9.83 5.94 3.08
CA ILE A 31 -8.56 5.34 3.43
C ILE A 31 -7.55 5.68 2.35
N LEU A 32 -6.49 6.38 2.75
CA LEU A 32 -5.46 6.80 1.82
C LEU A 32 -4.48 5.67 1.55
N LEU A 33 -4.11 5.52 0.29
CA LEU A 33 -3.16 4.50 -0.13
C LEU A 33 -1.89 5.15 -0.66
N ALA A 34 -0.76 4.49 -0.43
CA ALA A 34 0.52 4.98 -0.91
C ALA A 34 0.72 4.52 -2.35
N ASP A 35 0.95 5.46 -3.26
CA ASP A 35 1.14 5.13 -4.67
C ASP A 35 2.46 4.41 -4.89
N GLY A 36 2.40 3.39 -5.74
CA GLY A 36 3.61 2.65 -6.10
C GLY A 36 4.05 1.61 -5.10
N LEU A 37 3.30 1.43 -4.01
CA LEU A 37 3.68 0.50 -2.95
C LEU A 37 2.60 -0.54 -2.67
N ASP A 38 1.75 -0.80 -3.65
CA ASP A 38 0.62 -1.70 -3.45
C ASP A 38 1.05 -3.10 -3.02
N ASN A 39 2.20 -3.58 -3.50
CA ASN A 39 2.68 -4.90 -3.12
C ASN A 39 3.10 -4.99 -1.65
N ALA A 40 3.26 -3.84 -1.00
CA ALA A 40 3.65 -3.79 0.39
C ALA A 40 2.46 -3.60 1.33
N PHE A 41 1.26 -3.49 0.79
CA PHE A 41 0.06 -3.31 1.61
C PHE A 41 -0.18 -4.52 2.49
N LYS A 42 -0.39 -4.30 3.77
CA LYS A 42 -0.60 -5.38 4.74
C LYS A 42 -2.02 -5.45 5.28
N GLY A 43 -2.73 -4.34 5.28
CA GLY A 43 -4.08 -4.33 5.83
C GLY A 43 -4.45 -2.98 6.37
N VAL A 44 -5.40 -2.98 7.29
CA VAL A 44 -5.96 -1.77 7.86
C VAL A 44 -5.95 -1.91 9.38
N VAL A 45 -5.66 -0.81 10.06
CA VAL A 45 -5.77 -0.79 11.52
C VAL A 45 -6.53 0.46 11.93
N SER A 46 -7.08 0.43 13.14
CA SER A 46 -7.70 1.60 13.73
C SER A 46 -6.61 2.39 14.43
N HIS A 47 -6.47 3.65 14.06
CA HIS A 47 -5.44 4.51 14.60
C HIS A 47 -6.09 5.86 14.92
N ASN A 48 -6.09 6.23 16.17
CA ASN A 48 -6.71 7.48 16.63
C ASN A 48 -8.18 7.57 16.19
N GLY A 49 -8.87 6.44 16.27
CA GLY A 49 -10.30 6.40 15.94
C GLY A 49 -10.64 6.32 14.48
N LYS A 50 -9.64 6.22 13.60
CA LYS A 50 -9.89 6.12 12.16
C LYS A 50 -9.18 4.91 11.59
N ASN A 51 -9.76 4.34 10.55
CA ASN A 51 -9.15 3.21 9.86
C ASN A 51 -8.10 3.73 8.88
N VAL A 52 -6.89 3.22 8.99
CA VAL A 52 -5.78 3.64 8.11
C VAL A 52 -5.08 2.43 7.53
N ALA A 53 -4.51 2.61 6.35
CA ALA A 53 -3.76 1.56 5.67
C ALA A 53 -2.43 1.32 6.35
N VAL A 54 -1.98 0.06 6.35
CA VAL A 54 -0.68 -0.32 6.91
C VAL A 54 0.12 -1.01 5.83
N TYR A 55 1.37 -0.61 5.69
CA TYR A 55 2.30 -1.18 4.72
C TYR A 55 3.48 -1.79 5.46
N GLY A 56 4.08 -2.82 4.85
CA GLY A 56 5.29 -3.41 5.40
C GLY A 56 6.51 -2.65 4.94
N LYS A 57 7.30 -2.17 5.88
CA LYS A 57 8.46 -1.33 5.56
C LYS A 57 9.49 -2.06 4.70
N ARG A 58 9.82 -3.30 5.07
CA ARG A 58 10.81 -4.05 4.31
C ARG A 58 10.37 -4.25 2.86
N THR A 59 9.11 -4.60 2.67
CA THR A 59 8.57 -4.80 1.32
C THR A 59 8.59 -3.49 0.54
N CYS A 60 8.30 -2.37 1.21
CA CYS A 60 8.38 -1.06 0.56
C CYS A 60 9.79 -0.81 0.03
N LEU A 61 10.81 -1.11 0.84
CA LEU A 61 12.18 -0.88 0.43
C LEU A 61 12.55 -1.73 -0.78
N PHE A 62 12.15 -2.99 -0.79
CA PHE A 62 12.42 -3.86 -1.92
C PHE A 62 11.69 -3.37 -3.18
N GLU A 63 10.45 -2.91 -3.03
CA GLU A 63 9.71 -2.40 -4.19
C GLU A 63 10.34 -1.15 -4.75
N LEU A 64 10.79 -0.24 -3.90
CA LEU A 64 11.45 0.97 -4.35
C LEU A 64 12.77 0.66 -5.03
N ALA A 65 13.55 -0.23 -4.45
CA ALA A 65 14.84 -0.62 -5.02
C ALA A 65 14.65 -1.27 -6.39
N LYS A 66 13.69 -2.18 -6.48
CA LYS A 66 13.43 -2.90 -7.72
C LYS A 66 12.91 -1.97 -8.81
N THR A 67 11.92 -1.17 -8.48
CA THR A 67 11.27 -0.30 -9.45
C THR A 67 12.23 0.76 -10.01
N ASN A 68 13.12 1.28 -9.16
CA ASN A 68 14.01 2.35 -9.54
C ASN A 68 15.43 1.91 -9.83
N ASN A 69 15.72 0.62 -9.70
CA ASN A 69 17.04 0.07 -9.89
C ASN A 69 18.04 0.71 -8.93
N TRP A 70 17.62 0.84 -7.67
CA TRP A 70 18.46 1.41 -6.61
C TRP A 70 19.00 0.33 -5.71
N SER A 71 20.05 0.68 -4.96
CA SER A 71 20.50 -0.17 -3.87
C SER A 71 19.48 -0.06 -2.73
N ILE A 72 19.56 -1.00 -1.79
CA ILE A 72 18.67 -0.95 -0.62
C ILE A 72 18.97 0.29 0.20
N ASP A 73 20.25 0.68 0.31
CA ASP A 73 20.61 1.89 1.05
C ASP A 73 19.98 3.14 0.44
N ASP A 74 19.99 3.24 -0.88
CA ASP A 74 19.36 4.37 -1.56
C ASP A 74 17.85 4.34 -1.37
N ALA A 75 17.25 3.16 -1.44
CA ALA A 75 15.82 3.02 -1.22
C ALA A 75 15.44 3.42 0.20
N GLU A 76 16.27 3.08 1.17
CA GLU A 76 16.01 3.40 2.56
C GLU A 76 16.06 4.91 2.80
N GLU A 77 17.03 5.56 2.20
CA GLU A 77 17.15 7.00 2.31
C GLU A 77 15.94 7.69 1.71
N TYR A 78 15.55 7.29 0.51
CA TYR A 78 14.38 7.84 -0.15
C TYR A 78 13.12 7.61 0.68
N PHE A 79 12.96 6.39 1.20
CA PHE A 79 11.79 6.02 1.97
C PHE A 79 11.66 6.86 3.23
N SER A 80 12.77 7.06 3.94
CA SER A 80 12.75 7.82 5.18
C SER A 80 12.31 9.26 4.97
N PHE A 81 12.76 9.88 3.89
CA PHE A 81 12.46 11.29 3.66
C PHE A 81 11.18 11.54 2.88
N ASN A 82 10.82 10.64 1.98
CA ASN A 82 9.74 10.92 1.04
C ASN A 82 8.50 10.07 1.24
N VAL A 83 8.57 9.05 2.06
CA VAL A 83 7.44 8.14 2.28
C VAL A 83 7.08 8.10 3.76
N GLU A 84 7.99 7.59 4.58
CA GLU A 84 7.70 7.39 5.99
C GLU A 84 7.50 8.70 6.74
N GLY A 85 8.20 9.74 6.35
CA GLY A 85 8.14 11.02 7.03
C GLY A 85 7.01 11.93 6.58
N VAL A 86 6.22 11.51 5.59
CA VAL A 86 5.18 12.37 5.04
C VAL A 86 3.89 12.25 5.84
N TYR A 87 3.32 13.39 6.20
CA TYR A 87 2.05 13.43 6.90
C TYR A 87 1.00 14.03 5.96
N VAL A 88 -0.09 13.33 5.74
CA VAL A 88 -1.15 13.78 4.84
C VAL A 88 -2.51 13.78 5.53
N GLY A 89 -2.52 13.96 6.83
CA GLY A 89 -3.77 14.04 7.59
C GLY A 89 -3.96 12.85 8.51
N ASP A 90 -5.15 12.75 9.09
CA ASP A 90 -5.46 11.73 10.07
C ASP A 90 -5.44 10.31 9.52
N ARG A 91 -5.49 10.18 8.21
CA ARG A 91 -5.48 8.86 7.58
C ARG A 91 -4.16 8.55 6.90
N THR A 92 -3.10 9.22 7.31
CA THR A 92 -1.76 8.93 6.82
C THR A 92 -1.45 7.44 7.02
N PRO A 93 -1.02 6.75 5.97
CA PRO A 93 -0.69 5.32 6.11
C PRO A 93 0.42 5.10 7.13
N LEU A 94 0.37 3.94 7.77
CA LEU A 94 1.39 3.54 8.73
C LEU A 94 2.32 2.51 8.10
N PHE A 95 3.56 2.49 8.56
CA PHE A 95 4.55 1.55 8.02
C PHE A 95 5.08 0.72 9.18
N MET A 96 4.91 -0.59 9.08
CA MET A 96 5.28 -1.48 10.15
C MET A 96 6.61 -2.19 9.87
N GLU A 97 7.34 -2.47 10.94
CA GLU A 97 8.51 -3.32 10.81
C GLU A 97 8.01 -4.74 10.55
N GLU A 98 8.58 -5.38 9.54
CA GLU A 98 8.16 -6.73 9.18
C GLU A 98 9.10 -7.77 9.71
N LEU A 99 8.53 -8.92 10.03
CA LEU A 99 9.32 -10.06 10.46
C LEU A 99 10.16 -10.65 9.25
#